data_09677759748d115d0ba1c1d57ee28265
#
_entry.id   09677759748d115d0ba1c1d57ee28265
#
_cell.length_a   1.000
_cell.length_b   1.000
_cell.length_c   1.000
_cell.angle_alpha   90.00
_cell.angle_beta   90.00
_cell.angle_gamma   90.00
#
_symmetry.space_group_name_H-M   'P 1'
#
loop_
_entity.id
_entity.type
_entity.pdbx_description
1 polymer ?
#
loop_
_entity_poly.entity_id
_entity_poly.type
_entity_poly.pdbx_seq_one_letter_code
_entity_poly.pdbx_strand_id
1 'polypeptide(L)'
;MYESKRKYHYGTGRRKSSVARVRVYENGTGSIIINGRDMDDYFGLETLKLIVRQPLITTDMLGKVDIVVTVSGGGVSGQAGAIRHGLSRALVTLNPEFRPSLKAAGFLTRDPRMKERKKYGLKGARRAPQFSKR
;
A
#
# COMPACT_ATOMS: atom_id res chain seq x y z
N MET A 1 -0.45 -14.61 16.10
CA MET A 1 0.15 -13.31 16.41
C MET A 1 1.61 -13.27 16.04
N TYR A 2 2.02 -12.21 15.40
CA TYR A 2 3.40 -12.08 14.95
C TYR A 2 4.21 -11.33 15.98
N GLU A 3 5.27 -11.95 16.43
CA GLU A 3 6.06 -11.43 17.50
C GLU A 3 7.29 -10.69 16.99
N SER A 4 7.81 -9.82 17.81
CA SER A 4 9.00 -9.06 17.46
C SER A 4 10.22 -9.94 17.24
N LYS A 5 10.20 -11.18 17.75
CA LYS A 5 11.31 -12.10 17.55
C LYS A 5 11.44 -12.58 16.12
N ARG A 6 10.36 -12.57 15.38
CA ARG A 6 10.36 -13.04 14.00
C ARG A 6 10.84 -11.92 13.10
N LYS A 7 11.76 -12.24 12.22
CA LYS A 7 12.29 -11.24 11.30
C LYS A 7 11.27 -10.88 10.23
N TYR A 8 11.31 -9.64 9.82
CA TYR A 8 10.40 -9.17 8.80
C TYR A 8 11.08 -8.12 7.93
N HIS A 9 10.50 -7.91 6.76
CA HIS A 9 10.91 -6.86 5.85
C HIS A 9 9.87 -5.76 5.91
N TYR A 10 10.31 -4.52 5.93
CA TYR A 10 9.45 -3.40 6.24
C TYR A 10 9.35 -2.43 5.09
N GLY A 11 8.16 -1.88 4.86
CA GLY A 11 7.96 -0.83 3.88
C GLY A 11 6.86 0.11 4.34
N THR A 12 7.05 1.40 4.09
CA THR A 12 6.03 2.41 4.38
C THR A 12 5.44 2.88 3.06
N GLY A 13 4.13 2.90 2.96
CA GLY A 13 3.43 3.37 1.79
C GLY A 13 2.56 4.56 2.11
N ARG A 14 2.35 5.42 1.12
CA ARG A 14 1.53 6.60 1.28
C ARG A 14 0.68 6.81 0.05
N ARG A 15 -0.54 7.24 0.28
CA ARG A 15 -1.41 7.65 -0.81
C ARG A 15 -2.43 8.64 -0.27
N LYS A 16 -2.48 9.85 -0.88
CA LYS A 16 -3.32 10.91 -0.36
C LYS A 16 -2.94 11.14 1.10
N SER A 17 -3.89 11.07 2.01
CA SER A 17 -3.59 11.27 3.42
C SER A 17 -3.41 9.95 4.18
N SER A 18 -3.39 8.82 3.47
CA SER A 18 -3.22 7.52 4.10
C SER A 18 -1.76 7.15 4.23
N VAL A 19 -1.40 6.55 5.36
CA VAL A 19 -0.06 6.05 5.63
C VAL A 19 -0.17 4.60 6.07
N ALA A 20 0.57 3.71 5.40
CA ALA A 20 0.58 2.29 5.71
C ALA A 20 1.97 1.85 6.10
N ARG A 21 2.05 1.11 7.19
CA ARG A 21 3.30 0.47 7.62
C ARG A 21 3.12 -1.01 7.41
N VAL A 22 3.95 -1.58 6.55
CA VAL A 22 3.78 -2.95 6.10
C VAL A 22 4.96 -3.80 6.54
N ARG A 23 4.67 -4.93 7.17
CA ARG A 23 5.68 -5.93 7.54
C ARG A 23 5.41 -7.19 6.75
N VAL A 24 6.45 -7.71 6.12
CA VAL A 24 6.35 -8.95 5.34
C VAL A 24 7.20 -10.00 6.02
N TYR A 25 6.58 -11.13 6.34
CA TYR A 25 7.25 -12.26 7.00
C TYR A 25 7.40 -13.39 6.00
N GLU A 26 8.64 -13.86 5.81
CA GLU A 26 8.90 -14.97 4.89
C GLU A 26 8.36 -16.27 5.45
N ASN A 27 8.22 -17.25 4.57
CA ASN A 27 7.76 -18.58 4.95
C ASN A 27 6.39 -18.55 5.60
N GLY A 28 5.50 -17.72 5.04
CA GLY A 28 4.15 -17.58 5.54
C GLY A 28 3.17 -18.45 4.80
N THR A 29 1.90 -18.29 5.16
CA THR A 29 0.81 -19.06 4.59
C THR A 29 -0.15 -18.23 3.76
N GLY A 30 0.15 -16.95 3.58
CA GLY A 30 -0.70 -16.07 2.80
C GLY A 30 -1.64 -15.20 3.63
N SER A 31 -1.42 -15.13 4.94
CA SER A 31 -2.24 -14.31 5.81
C SER A 31 -1.95 -12.83 5.58
N ILE A 32 -3.00 -12.02 5.49
CA ILE A 32 -2.89 -10.56 5.38
C ILE A 32 -3.77 -9.96 6.46
N ILE A 33 -3.13 -9.31 7.43
CA ILE A 33 -3.82 -8.72 8.57
C ILE A 33 -3.63 -7.22 8.55
N ILE A 34 -4.73 -6.49 8.59
CA ILE A 34 -4.74 -5.04 8.52
C ILE A 34 -5.38 -4.49 9.79
N ASN A 35 -4.59 -3.73 10.56
CA ASN A 35 -5.05 -3.15 11.82
C ASN A 35 -5.67 -4.21 12.74
N GLY A 36 -5.05 -5.38 12.81
CA GLY A 36 -5.50 -6.46 13.67
C GLY A 36 -6.66 -7.28 13.13
N ARG A 37 -7.09 -7.01 11.90
CA ARG A 37 -8.22 -7.72 11.30
C ARG A 37 -7.78 -8.39 10.01
N ASP A 38 -8.40 -9.52 9.70
CA ASP A 38 -8.15 -10.16 8.41
C ASP A 38 -8.56 -9.20 7.28
N MET A 39 -7.82 -9.24 6.17
CA MET A 39 -8.09 -8.34 5.06
C MET A 39 -9.53 -8.48 4.54
N ASP A 40 -10.06 -9.71 4.55
CA ASP A 40 -11.42 -9.92 4.07
C ASP A 40 -12.46 -9.25 4.96
N ASP A 41 -12.15 -9.08 6.24
CA ASP A 41 -13.02 -8.35 7.16
C ASP A 41 -12.80 -6.85 7.06
N TYR A 42 -11.58 -6.44 6.78
CA TYR A 42 -11.23 -5.03 6.78
C TYR A 42 -11.78 -4.32 5.54
N PHE A 43 -11.60 -4.92 4.37
CA PHE A 43 -12.11 -4.36 3.12
C PHE A 43 -13.32 -5.13 2.67
N GLY A 44 -14.43 -4.42 2.43
CA GLY A 44 -15.64 -5.05 1.96
C GLY A 44 -15.70 -5.24 0.46
N LEU A 45 -14.87 -4.52 -0.30
CA LEU A 45 -14.92 -4.56 -1.75
C LEU A 45 -13.78 -5.40 -2.31
N GLU A 46 -14.11 -6.28 -3.25
CA GLU A 46 -13.10 -7.14 -3.87
C GLU A 46 -12.06 -6.33 -4.63
N THR A 47 -12.45 -5.19 -5.20
CA THR A 47 -11.49 -4.35 -5.93
C THR A 47 -10.39 -3.83 -5.04
N LEU A 48 -10.72 -3.51 -3.78
CA LEU A 48 -9.71 -3.04 -2.83
C LEU A 48 -8.78 -4.16 -2.41
N LYS A 49 -9.32 -5.35 -2.23
CA LYS A 49 -8.50 -6.52 -1.90
C LYS A 49 -7.53 -6.83 -3.04
N LEU A 50 -8.00 -6.70 -4.27
CA LEU A 50 -7.15 -6.93 -5.43
C LEU A 50 -6.00 -5.94 -5.46
N ILE A 51 -6.26 -4.67 -5.16
CA ILE A 51 -5.21 -3.66 -5.13
C ILE A 51 -4.10 -4.08 -4.16
N VAL A 52 -4.48 -4.55 -2.99
CA VAL A 52 -3.50 -4.99 -1.99
C VAL A 52 -2.72 -6.20 -2.47
N ARG A 53 -3.36 -7.12 -3.18
CA ARG A 53 -2.70 -8.35 -3.66
C ARG A 53 -1.82 -8.15 -4.88
N GLN A 54 -2.00 -7.06 -5.62
CA GLN A 54 -1.28 -6.88 -6.89
C GLN A 54 0.23 -7.04 -6.78
N PRO A 55 0.91 -6.46 -5.79
CA PRO A 55 2.35 -6.67 -5.69
C PRO A 55 2.73 -8.13 -5.46
N LEU A 56 1.91 -8.87 -4.72
CA LEU A 56 2.17 -10.29 -4.47
C LEU A 56 1.99 -11.11 -5.75
N ILE A 57 0.99 -10.77 -6.54
CA ILE A 57 0.75 -11.45 -7.80
C ILE A 57 1.89 -11.16 -8.78
N THR A 58 2.30 -9.89 -8.84
CA THR A 58 3.37 -9.46 -9.74
C THR A 58 4.70 -10.17 -9.44
N THR A 59 4.97 -10.44 -8.17
CA THR A 59 6.22 -11.07 -7.73
C THR A 59 6.08 -12.56 -7.48
N ASP A 60 4.89 -13.11 -7.69
CA ASP A 60 4.61 -14.53 -7.46
C ASP A 60 4.85 -14.94 -6.01
N MET A 61 4.50 -14.05 -5.11
CA MET A 61 4.66 -14.29 -3.67
C MET A 61 3.36 -14.52 -2.93
N LEU A 62 2.24 -14.53 -3.67
CA LEU A 62 0.93 -14.75 -3.06
C LEU A 62 0.90 -16.14 -2.41
N GLY A 63 0.50 -16.18 -1.16
CA GLY A 63 0.45 -17.44 -0.41
C GLY A 63 1.77 -17.87 0.19
N LYS A 64 2.85 -17.15 -0.09
CA LYS A 64 4.20 -17.54 0.38
C LYS A 64 4.69 -16.70 1.53
N VAL A 65 4.04 -15.58 1.81
CA VAL A 65 4.45 -14.67 2.88
C VAL A 65 3.23 -14.31 3.72
N ASP A 66 3.49 -13.90 4.95
CA ASP A 66 2.46 -13.33 5.81
C ASP A 66 2.70 -11.83 5.89
N ILE A 67 1.62 -11.06 5.92
CA ILE A 67 1.70 -9.62 5.87
C ILE A 67 0.90 -9.04 7.02
N VAL A 68 1.54 -8.12 7.76
CA VAL A 68 0.89 -7.41 8.85
C VAL A 68 0.99 -5.92 8.55
N VAL A 69 -0.14 -5.25 8.54
CA VAL A 69 -0.23 -3.85 8.14
C VAL A 69 -0.86 -3.02 9.26
N THR A 70 -0.27 -1.86 9.50
CA THR A 70 -0.91 -0.81 10.30
C THR A 70 -1.13 0.36 9.35
N VAL A 71 -2.38 0.76 9.16
CA VAL A 71 -2.71 1.83 8.23
C VAL A 71 -3.64 2.84 8.90
N SER A 72 -3.47 4.10 8.57
CA SER A 72 -4.28 5.17 9.14
C SER A 72 -4.48 6.27 8.12
N GLY A 73 -5.52 7.07 8.35
CA GLY A 73 -5.82 8.24 7.55
C GLY A 73 -6.54 7.93 6.25
N GLY A 74 -7.16 8.94 5.68
CA GLY A 74 -7.84 8.83 4.41
C GLY A 74 -9.00 7.88 4.41
N GLY A 75 -9.52 7.60 3.22
CA GLY A 75 -10.59 6.63 3.05
C GLY A 75 -10.04 5.27 2.70
N VAL A 76 -10.93 4.26 2.64
CA VAL A 76 -10.50 2.89 2.39
C VAL A 76 -9.78 2.72 1.07
N SER A 77 -10.20 3.46 0.04
CA SER A 77 -9.54 3.36 -1.26
C SER A 77 -8.10 3.90 -1.19
N GLY A 78 -7.89 5.02 -0.48
CA GLY A 78 -6.55 5.54 -0.26
C GLY A 78 -5.71 4.60 0.57
N GLN A 79 -6.33 3.94 1.55
CA GLN A 79 -5.62 2.97 2.39
C GLN A 79 -5.15 1.78 1.58
N ALA A 80 -5.98 1.25 0.69
CA ALA A 80 -5.57 0.14 -0.16
C ALA A 80 -4.38 0.52 -1.03
N GLY A 81 -4.40 1.72 -1.60
CA GLY A 81 -3.28 2.21 -2.41
C GLY A 81 -2.01 2.40 -1.59
N ALA A 82 -2.14 2.91 -0.35
CA ALA A 82 -0.99 3.07 0.54
C ALA A 82 -0.39 1.71 0.91
N ILE A 83 -1.25 0.73 1.17
CA ILE A 83 -0.79 -0.63 1.49
C ILE A 83 -0.04 -1.21 0.29
N ARG A 84 -0.57 -1.06 -0.92
CA ARG A 84 0.10 -1.55 -2.12
C ARG A 84 1.49 -0.95 -2.26
N HIS A 85 1.60 0.33 -2.04
CA HIS A 85 2.89 1.03 -2.12
C HIS A 85 3.86 0.51 -1.07
N GLY A 86 3.41 0.42 0.18
CA GLY A 86 4.26 -0.06 1.28
C GLY A 86 4.66 -1.52 1.11
N LEU A 87 3.73 -2.35 0.67
CA LEU A 87 3.99 -3.76 0.43
C LEU A 87 5.03 -3.93 -0.68
N SER A 88 4.92 -3.15 -1.75
CA SER A 88 5.89 -3.23 -2.84
C SER A 88 7.29 -2.86 -2.35
N ARG A 89 7.40 -1.84 -1.53
CA ARG A 89 8.69 -1.45 -0.97
C ARG A 89 9.26 -2.54 -0.05
N ALA A 90 8.41 -3.16 0.75
CA ALA A 90 8.84 -4.25 1.62
C ALA A 90 9.31 -5.46 0.82
N LEU A 91 8.64 -5.76 -0.29
CA LEU A 91 9.04 -6.86 -1.14
C LEU A 91 10.39 -6.61 -1.80
N VAL A 92 10.70 -5.37 -2.16
CA VAL A 92 12.01 -5.02 -2.69
C VAL A 92 13.10 -5.24 -1.63
N THR A 93 12.77 -4.95 -0.37
CA THR A 93 13.71 -5.22 0.72
C THR A 93 13.94 -6.72 0.89
N LEU A 94 12.89 -7.51 0.71
CA LEU A 94 12.98 -8.97 0.79
C LEU A 94 13.84 -9.52 -0.34
N ASN A 95 13.62 -9.03 -1.55
CA ASN A 95 14.36 -9.47 -2.72
C ASN A 95 14.47 -8.33 -3.73
N PRO A 96 15.66 -7.70 -3.82
CA PRO A 96 15.83 -6.57 -4.73
C PRO A 96 15.54 -6.88 -6.20
N GLU A 97 15.55 -8.16 -6.58
CA GLU A 97 15.25 -8.54 -7.96
C GLU A 97 13.78 -8.30 -8.31
N PHE A 98 12.92 -8.07 -7.33
CA PHE A 98 11.52 -7.73 -7.59
C PHE A 98 11.35 -6.29 -8.07
N ARG A 99 12.37 -5.46 -7.90
CA ARG A 99 12.25 -4.03 -8.19
C ARG A 99 11.85 -3.71 -9.63
N PRO A 100 12.46 -4.32 -10.66
CA PRO A 100 12.06 -3.98 -12.02
C PRO A 100 10.59 -4.26 -12.31
N SER A 101 10.09 -5.40 -11.86
CA SER A 101 8.68 -5.76 -12.08
C SER A 101 7.73 -4.83 -11.36
N LEU A 102 8.04 -4.51 -10.12
CA LEU A 102 7.18 -3.63 -9.33
C LEU A 102 7.22 -2.20 -9.85
N LYS A 103 8.39 -1.76 -10.30
CA LYS A 103 8.52 -0.43 -10.88
C LYS A 103 7.77 -0.32 -12.19
N ALA A 104 7.88 -1.35 -13.04
CA ALA A 104 7.17 -1.36 -14.31
C ALA A 104 5.66 -1.33 -14.12
N ALA A 105 5.17 -1.95 -13.06
CA ALA A 105 3.74 -1.95 -12.74
C ALA A 105 3.29 -0.63 -12.10
N GLY A 106 4.23 0.24 -11.74
CA GLY A 106 3.90 1.53 -11.15
C GLY A 106 3.65 1.49 -9.64
N PHE A 107 3.97 0.39 -8.98
CA PHE A 107 3.64 0.22 -7.57
C PHE A 107 4.65 0.89 -6.64
N LEU A 108 5.81 1.28 -7.14
CA LEU A 108 6.85 1.90 -6.33
C LEU A 108 6.79 3.42 -6.36
N THR A 109 5.93 3.98 -7.17
CA THR A 109 5.84 5.42 -7.34
C THR A 109 4.69 5.98 -6.53
N ARG A 110 4.99 6.99 -5.72
CA ARG A 110 3.95 7.69 -4.99
C ARG A 110 3.20 8.62 -5.94
N ASP A 111 1.90 8.71 -5.74
CA ASP A 111 1.05 9.60 -6.53
C ASP A 111 1.36 11.05 -6.15
N PRO A 112 1.85 11.87 -7.09
CA PRO A 112 2.22 13.25 -6.76
C PRO A 112 1.07 14.24 -6.85
N ARG A 113 -0.12 13.83 -7.26
CA ARG A 113 -1.20 14.76 -7.51
C ARG A 113 -1.57 15.61 -6.30
N MET A 114 -1.50 15.03 -5.13
CA MET A 114 -1.85 15.78 -3.94
C MET A 114 -0.91 16.96 -3.72
N LYS A 115 0.38 16.75 -3.97
CA LYS A 115 1.34 17.84 -3.84
C LYS A 115 1.08 18.93 -4.86
N GLU A 116 0.76 18.56 -6.05
CA GLU A 116 0.51 19.54 -7.09
C GLU A 116 -0.68 20.43 -6.74
N ARG A 117 -1.72 19.84 -6.20
CA ARG A 117 -2.86 20.64 -5.78
C ARG A 117 -2.51 21.62 -4.70
N LYS A 118 -1.70 21.20 -3.76
CA LYS A 118 -1.29 22.09 -2.67
C LYS A 118 -0.49 23.27 -3.17
N LYS A 119 0.31 23.07 -4.18
CA LYS A 119 1.07 24.15 -4.73
C LYS A 119 0.19 25.27 -5.29
N TYR A 120 -0.85 24.91 -5.97
CA TYR A 120 -1.72 25.88 -6.58
C TYR A 120 -2.66 26.50 -5.60
N GLY A 121 -2.80 25.77 -4.55
CA GLY A 121 -3.45 26.33 -3.45
C GLY A 121 -4.67 27.12 -3.68
N LEU A 122 -4.96 27.63 -4.76
CA LEU A 122 -5.65 28.32 -5.05
C LEU A 122 -6.74 28.29 -5.25
N LYS A 123 -6.91 28.68 -5.57
CA LYS A 123 -7.57 28.71 -5.81
C LYS A 123 -7.81 28.23 -6.30
N GLY A 124 -7.78 27.85 -6.69
CA GLY A 124 -7.62 27.56 -7.05
C GLY A 124 -7.62 27.02 -7.77
N ALA A 125 -7.35 26.85 -8.20
CA ALA A 125 -6.96 26.52 -8.93
C ALA A 125 -7.37 26.23 -9.80
N ARG A 126 -7.45 26.43 -10.20
CA ARG A 126 -7.67 26.44 -10.93
C ARG A 126 -8.67 26.58 -10.97
N ARG A 127 -9.10 27.10 -10.65
CA ARG A 127 -9.56 27.33 -10.42
C ARG A 127 -10.03 27.05 -9.86
N ALA A 128 -10.48 26.99 -9.59
CA ALA A 128 -10.50 26.67 -9.01
C ALA A 128 -11.11 26.24 -8.42
N PRO A 129 -11.33 26.29 -8.31
CA PRO A 129 -11.63 25.71 -7.61
C PRO A 129 -12.24 24.81 -7.74
N GLN A 130 -12.56 24.56 -8.03
CA GLN A 130 -12.67 23.81 -8.15
C GLN A 130 -12.53 22.71 -8.21
N PHE A 131 -12.52 22.35 -8.35
CA PHE A 131 -12.05 21.39 -8.34
C PHE A 131 -12.25 20.59 -7.78
N SER A 132 -12.68 20.67 -7.34
CA SER A 132 -12.57 19.98 -6.72
C SER A 132 -12.81 19.15 -6.28
N LYS A 133 -13.38 19.04 -6.00
CA LYS A 133 -13.30 18.35 -5.45
C LYS A 133 -13.02 17.26 -5.30
N ARG A 134 -12.76 16.99 -5.62
CA ARG A 134 -12.13 16.23 -5.67
C ARG A 134 -11.70 15.73 -5.41
#